data_30c6bfb084d87a0298692aac4d8dc937
#
_entry.id   30c6bfb084d87a0298692aac4d8dc937
#
_cell.length_a   1.000
_cell.length_b   1.000
_cell.length_c   1.000
_cell.angle_alpha   90.00
_cell.angle_beta   90.00
_cell.angle_gamma   90.00
#
_symmetry.space_group_name_H-M   'P 1'
#
loop_
_entity.id
_entity.type
_entity.pdbx_description
1 polymer ?
#
loop_
_entity_poly.entity_id
_entity_poly.type
_entity_poly.pdbx_seq_one_letter_code
_entity_poly.pdbx_strand_id
1 'polypeptide(L)'
;KVHENTRTIMHYRNVFPEGREFGWSEVGHFNPSQYLLMHSVIYRTELLRGMGLQLPKHTFYVDNIFVYVPLPHVKTIYYLDVDMYRYFIGRDDQSVNESVMMSRIDQQLRVTRIMIDAVQLPGDVPEKRLERYMENYLSMMMCICSIFLRMINTVDAEDERDAIWRYLKENNSDVYRRVRHSVLNMGTNLPTNLGRKIGITGYH
;
A
#
# COMPACT_ATOMS: atom_id res chain seq x y z
N LYS A 1 31.48 9.45 -3.49
CA LYS A 1 30.67 8.86 -2.40
C LYS A 1 30.74 7.35 -2.58
N VAL A 2 31.29 6.65 -1.58
CA VAL A 2 31.25 5.19 -1.53
C VAL A 2 29.81 4.83 -1.14
N HIS A 3 29.06 4.24 -2.06
CA HIS A 3 27.76 3.70 -1.75
C HIS A 3 27.99 2.37 -1.03
N GLU A 4 27.73 2.33 0.27
CA GLU A 4 27.65 1.06 0.98
C GLU A 4 26.48 0.25 0.43
N ASN A 5 26.77 -0.92 -0.13
CA ASN A 5 25.77 -1.90 -0.51
C ASN A 5 25.22 -2.55 0.76
N THR A 6 24.28 -1.92 1.41
CA THR A 6 23.46 -2.60 2.42
C THR A 6 22.55 -3.58 1.69
N ARG A 7 22.91 -4.86 1.67
CA ARG A 7 22.10 -5.92 1.09
C ARG A 7 20.97 -6.29 2.05
N THR A 8 19.92 -5.49 2.08
CA THR A 8 18.67 -5.91 2.71
C THR A 8 17.88 -6.70 1.68
N ILE A 9 17.60 -7.96 1.96
CA ILE A 9 16.79 -8.81 1.10
C ILE A 9 15.41 -8.98 1.74
N MET A 10 14.35 -8.70 0.98
CA MET A 10 13.00 -8.98 1.39
C MET A 10 12.63 -10.39 0.95
N HIS A 11 12.48 -11.30 1.92
CA HIS A 11 12.06 -12.69 1.69
C HIS A 11 10.59 -12.88 2.06
N TYR A 12 9.93 -13.81 1.36
CA TYR A 12 8.55 -14.20 1.62
C TYR A 12 8.43 -15.70 2.01
N ARG A 13 9.54 -16.37 2.34
CA ARG A 13 9.59 -17.79 2.73
C ARG A 13 8.69 -18.15 3.92
N ASN A 14 8.52 -17.20 4.84
CA ASN A 14 7.62 -17.34 5.98
C ASN A 14 6.15 -17.07 5.65
N VAL A 15 5.86 -16.61 4.43
CA VAL A 15 4.53 -16.21 3.98
C VAL A 15 3.98 -17.17 2.94
N PHE A 16 4.81 -17.58 1.99
CA PHE A 16 4.38 -18.38 0.84
C PHE A 16 4.96 -19.80 0.86
N PRO A 17 4.15 -20.84 0.57
CA PRO A 17 4.65 -22.17 0.27
C PRO A 17 5.61 -22.15 -0.94
N GLU A 18 6.68 -22.93 -0.87
CA GLU A 18 7.66 -23.06 -1.95
C GLU A 18 7.41 -24.32 -2.81
N GLY A 19 7.81 -24.26 -4.08
CA GLY A 19 7.92 -25.42 -4.97
C GLY A 19 6.60 -25.99 -5.48
N ARG A 20 5.46 -25.32 -5.22
CA ARG A 20 4.15 -25.76 -5.69
C ARG A 20 3.19 -24.57 -5.89
N GLU A 21 2.10 -24.83 -6.60
CA GLU A 21 0.97 -23.90 -6.65
C GLU A 21 0.18 -23.94 -5.33
N PHE A 22 -0.38 -22.78 -4.94
CA PHE A 22 -1.21 -22.62 -3.75
C PHE A 22 -2.21 -21.49 -3.95
N GLY A 23 -3.19 -21.39 -3.06
CA GLY A 23 -4.16 -20.31 -3.00
C GLY A 23 -3.98 -19.42 -1.76
N TRP A 24 -4.76 -18.37 -1.66
CA TRP A 24 -4.71 -17.41 -0.54
C TRP A 24 -5.00 -18.08 0.82
N SER A 25 -5.77 -19.15 0.87
CA SER A 25 -6.04 -19.91 2.10
C SER A 25 -4.78 -20.55 2.73
N GLU A 26 -3.72 -20.70 1.96
CA GLU A 26 -2.45 -21.27 2.40
C GLU A 26 -1.38 -20.20 2.70
N VAL A 27 -1.66 -18.94 2.37
CA VAL A 27 -0.74 -17.83 2.61
C VAL A 27 -0.55 -17.59 4.11
N GLY A 28 0.68 -17.43 4.56
CA GLY A 28 1.03 -17.15 5.93
C GLY A 28 0.75 -15.71 6.35
N HIS A 29 1.32 -15.32 7.49
CA HIS A 29 1.18 -13.97 8.00
C HIS A 29 2.28 -13.06 7.46
N PHE A 30 1.88 -11.92 6.87
CA PHE A 30 2.81 -10.87 6.48
C PHE A 30 3.23 -10.04 7.71
N ASN A 31 4.52 -9.83 7.87
CA ASN A 31 5.00 -8.83 8.82
C ASN A 31 4.65 -7.41 8.35
N PRO A 32 4.59 -6.42 9.23
CA PRO A 32 4.22 -5.05 8.85
C PRO A 32 5.08 -4.42 7.75
N SER A 33 6.35 -4.85 7.63
CA SER A 33 7.29 -4.41 6.58
C SER A 33 7.24 -5.25 5.30
N GLN A 34 6.50 -6.36 5.30
CA GLN A 34 6.35 -7.25 4.16
C GLN A 34 5.06 -6.93 3.43
N TYR A 35 5.16 -6.39 2.23
CA TYR A 35 4.04 -6.21 1.30
C TYR A 35 4.51 -6.47 -0.13
N LEU A 36 3.61 -6.89 -0.99
CA LEU A 36 3.93 -7.18 -2.38
C LEU A 36 4.23 -5.87 -3.10
N LEU A 37 5.36 -5.84 -3.78
CA LEU A 37 5.80 -4.73 -4.62
C LEU A 37 5.60 -5.10 -6.10
N MET A 38 5.35 -4.13 -6.95
CA MET A 38 5.13 -4.37 -8.39
C MET A 38 6.27 -5.19 -9.01
N HIS A 39 7.51 -4.92 -8.65
CA HIS A 39 8.67 -5.63 -9.18
C HIS A 39 8.89 -7.03 -8.58
N SER A 40 8.09 -7.43 -7.58
CA SER A 40 8.07 -8.78 -7.01
C SER A 40 6.90 -9.63 -7.50
N VAL A 41 6.08 -9.12 -8.41
CA VAL A 41 4.85 -9.80 -8.87
C VAL A 41 4.85 -9.97 -10.38
N ILE A 42 4.50 -11.16 -10.84
CA ILE A 42 4.26 -11.47 -12.25
C ILE A 42 2.82 -11.98 -12.38
N TYR A 43 2.00 -11.27 -13.12
CA TYR A 43 0.63 -11.66 -13.42
C TYR A 43 0.52 -12.29 -14.80
N ARG A 44 -0.39 -13.26 -14.96
CA ARG A 44 -0.80 -13.71 -16.28
C ARG A 44 -1.46 -12.56 -17.03
N THR A 45 -1.05 -12.32 -18.26
CA THR A 45 -1.54 -11.20 -19.09
C THR A 45 -3.06 -11.29 -19.32
N GLU A 46 -3.58 -12.51 -19.48
CA GLU A 46 -5.02 -12.76 -19.66
C GLU A 46 -5.84 -12.28 -18.45
N LEU A 47 -5.33 -12.46 -17.23
CA LEU A 47 -5.99 -11.95 -16.01
C LEU A 47 -6.11 -10.43 -16.07
N LEU A 48 -5.01 -9.74 -16.34
CA LEU A 48 -4.99 -8.27 -16.38
C LEU A 48 -5.88 -7.71 -17.51
N ARG A 49 -5.86 -8.35 -18.68
CA ARG A 49 -6.71 -7.95 -19.81
C ARG A 49 -8.17 -8.27 -19.55
N GLY A 50 -8.47 -9.43 -19.00
CA GLY A 50 -9.83 -9.88 -18.71
C GLY A 50 -10.57 -9.00 -17.70
N MET A 51 -9.83 -8.42 -16.73
CA MET A 51 -10.40 -7.48 -15.76
C MET A 51 -10.41 -6.01 -16.25
N GLY A 52 -9.82 -5.72 -17.42
CA GLY A 52 -9.76 -4.37 -17.95
C GLY A 52 -8.91 -3.40 -17.14
N LEU A 53 -7.88 -3.88 -16.45
CA LEU A 53 -7.01 -3.03 -15.64
C LEU A 53 -6.43 -1.88 -16.45
N GLN A 54 -6.69 -0.65 -16.00
CA GLN A 54 -6.10 0.56 -16.56
C GLN A 54 -5.34 1.32 -15.49
N LEU A 55 -4.10 1.69 -15.80
CA LEU A 55 -3.29 2.53 -14.93
C LEU A 55 -3.40 3.99 -15.39
N PRO A 56 -3.58 4.96 -14.46
CA PRO A 56 -3.60 6.37 -14.79
C PRO A 56 -2.30 6.80 -15.47
N LYS A 57 -2.40 7.53 -16.56
CA LYS A 57 -1.24 8.09 -17.27
C LYS A 57 -0.61 9.21 -16.44
N HIS A 58 0.70 9.35 -16.54
CA HIS A 58 1.48 10.42 -15.90
C HIS A 58 1.21 10.54 -14.39
N THR A 59 1.06 9.39 -13.72
CA THR A 59 0.76 9.30 -12.29
C THR A 59 1.82 8.42 -11.62
N PHE A 60 2.44 8.92 -10.56
CA PHE A 60 3.32 8.13 -9.70
C PHE A 60 2.49 7.20 -8.80
N TYR A 61 3.14 6.20 -8.22
CA TYR A 61 2.54 5.26 -7.27
C TYR A 61 1.48 4.31 -7.85
N VAL A 62 1.33 4.26 -9.19
CA VAL A 62 0.43 3.33 -9.88
C VAL A 62 0.81 1.87 -9.70
N ASP A 63 2.03 1.61 -9.27
CA ASP A 63 2.53 0.31 -8.83
C ASP A 63 1.63 -0.31 -7.76
N ASN A 64 1.08 0.51 -6.85
CA ASN A 64 0.12 0.04 -5.84
C ASN A 64 -1.20 -0.43 -6.46
N ILE A 65 -1.71 0.25 -7.49
CA ILE A 65 -2.90 -0.20 -8.24
C ILE A 65 -2.60 -1.53 -8.94
N PHE A 66 -1.45 -1.62 -9.61
CA PHE A 66 -1.03 -2.84 -10.32
C PHE A 66 -0.95 -4.07 -9.41
N VAL A 67 -0.48 -3.89 -8.17
CA VAL A 67 -0.41 -4.98 -7.20
C VAL A 67 -1.78 -5.28 -6.60
N TYR A 68 -2.49 -4.27 -6.14
CA TYR A 68 -3.67 -4.42 -5.28
C TYR A 68 -4.93 -4.86 -6.03
N VAL A 69 -5.23 -4.19 -7.13
CA VAL A 69 -6.53 -4.36 -7.82
C VAL A 69 -6.72 -5.77 -8.41
N PRO A 70 -5.68 -6.46 -8.94
CA PRO A 70 -5.86 -7.81 -9.46
C PRO A 70 -6.03 -8.91 -8.41
N LEU A 71 -5.68 -8.67 -7.14
CA LEU A 71 -5.62 -9.72 -6.11
C LEU A 71 -6.91 -10.54 -5.93
N PRO A 72 -8.13 -9.95 -5.94
CA PRO A 72 -9.38 -10.72 -5.85
C PRO A 72 -9.58 -11.73 -6.98
N HIS A 73 -8.95 -11.50 -8.13
CA HIS A 73 -9.05 -12.35 -9.31
C HIS A 73 -7.98 -13.46 -9.37
N VAL A 74 -7.00 -13.41 -8.47
CA VAL A 74 -5.90 -14.40 -8.40
C VAL A 74 -6.38 -15.66 -7.70
N LYS A 75 -6.46 -16.77 -8.43
CA LYS A 75 -6.89 -18.09 -7.92
C LYS A 75 -5.69 -18.94 -7.47
N THR A 76 -4.60 -18.88 -8.22
CA THR A 76 -3.39 -19.70 -7.97
C THR A 76 -2.17 -18.80 -7.94
N ILE A 77 -1.27 -19.11 -7.02
CA ILE A 77 -0.02 -18.41 -6.79
C ILE A 77 1.10 -19.44 -6.85
N TYR A 78 2.24 -19.05 -7.39
CA TYR A 78 3.48 -19.79 -7.30
C TYR A 78 4.58 -18.88 -6.78
N TYR A 79 5.26 -19.27 -5.72
CA TYR A 79 6.35 -18.50 -5.14
C TYR A 79 7.71 -19.01 -5.65
N LEU A 80 8.52 -18.10 -6.14
CA LEU A 80 9.91 -18.33 -6.51
C LEU A 80 10.81 -17.51 -5.57
N ASP A 81 11.62 -18.18 -4.76
CA ASP A 81 12.59 -17.53 -3.89
C ASP A 81 13.88 -17.21 -4.66
N VAL A 82 13.80 -16.23 -5.54
CA VAL A 82 14.89 -15.79 -6.40
C VAL A 82 15.05 -14.26 -6.36
N ASP A 83 16.28 -13.78 -6.29
CA ASP A 83 16.60 -12.36 -6.27
C ASP A 83 16.52 -11.76 -7.70
N MET A 84 15.32 -11.72 -8.28
CA MET A 84 15.12 -11.26 -9.65
C MET A 84 15.26 -9.74 -9.81
N TYR A 85 14.95 -8.97 -8.76
CA TYR A 85 14.97 -7.52 -8.83
C TYR A 85 15.94 -6.92 -7.80
N ARG A 86 16.79 -6.03 -8.27
CA ARG A 86 17.73 -5.27 -7.43
C ARG A 86 17.32 -3.82 -7.43
N TYR A 87 16.80 -3.35 -6.32
CA TYR A 87 16.36 -1.97 -6.16
C TYR A 87 17.50 -1.11 -5.64
N PHE A 88 17.94 -0.16 -6.46
CA PHE A 88 18.93 0.81 -6.03
C PHE A 88 18.24 1.96 -5.27
N ILE A 89 18.53 2.10 -3.98
CA ILE A 89 17.98 3.16 -3.12
C ILE A 89 19.06 4.22 -2.87
N GLY A 90 18.68 5.49 -2.78
CA GLY A 90 19.54 6.60 -2.39
C GLY A 90 19.86 7.62 -3.48
N ARG A 91 19.08 7.64 -4.58
CA ARG A 91 19.12 8.76 -5.52
C ARG A 91 18.19 9.88 -5.07
N ASP A 92 18.61 11.13 -5.26
CA ASP A 92 17.82 12.31 -4.84
C ASP A 92 16.51 12.48 -5.62
N ASP A 93 16.43 11.91 -6.82
CA ASP A 93 15.26 11.98 -7.72
C ASP A 93 14.26 10.82 -7.54
N GLN A 94 14.45 9.95 -6.56
CA GLN A 94 13.55 8.81 -6.35
C GLN A 94 12.17 9.24 -5.87
N SER A 95 11.15 8.54 -6.40
CA SER A 95 9.74 8.79 -6.06
C SER A 95 9.40 8.57 -4.58
N VAL A 96 10.22 7.81 -3.87
CA VAL A 96 10.08 7.53 -2.42
C VAL A 96 10.79 8.57 -1.53
N ASN A 97 11.43 9.59 -2.11
CA ASN A 97 12.02 10.67 -1.33
C ASN A 97 10.91 11.56 -0.75
N GLU A 98 10.99 11.91 0.54
CA GLU A 98 9.94 12.66 1.26
C GLU A 98 9.53 13.97 0.58
N SER A 99 10.51 14.75 0.12
CA SER A 99 10.24 16.00 -0.58
C SER A 99 9.48 15.77 -1.90
N VAL A 100 9.82 14.70 -2.61
CA VAL A 100 9.15 14.30 -3.85
C VAL A 100 7.74 13.80 -3.55
N MET A 101 7.56 13.01 -2.50
CA MET A 101 6.25 12.51 -2.08
C MET A 101 5.32 13.65 -1.65
N MET A 102 5.81 14.62 -0.88
CA MET A 102 5.04 15.82 -0.50
C MET A 102 4.62 16.64 -1.73
N SER A 103 5.52 16.82 -2.70
CA SER A 103 5.22 17.57 -3.93
C SER A 103 4.22 16.87 -4.86
N ARG A 104 3.98 15.56 -4.66
CA ARG A 104 3.09 14.72 -5.48
C ARG A 104 1.99 14.06 -4.66
N ILE A 105 1.62 14.68 -3.56
CA ILE A 105 0.62 14.12 -2.64
C ILE A 105 -0.75 13.93 -3.32
N ASP A 106 -1.10 14.80 -4.27
CA ASP A 106 -2.30 14.69 -5.10
C ASP A 106 -2.38 13.35 -5.85
N GLN A 107 -1.24 12.87 -6.35
CA GLN A 107 -1.16 11.59 -7.06
C GLN A 107 -1.29 10.41 -6.10
N GLN A 108 -0.69 10.50 -4.92
CA GLN A 108 -0.85 9.51 -3.86
C GLN A 108 -2.32 9.40 -3.42
N LEU A 109 -3.00 10.54 -3.23
CA LEU A 109 -4.42 10.58 -2.91
C LEU A 109 -5.29 9.98 -4.03
N ARG A 110 -4.97 10.32 -5.29
CA ARG A 110 -5.66 9.76 -6.46
C ARG A 110 -5.53 8.24 -6.51
N VAL A 111 -4.32 7.71 -6.34
CA VAL A 111 -4.08 6.26 -6.34
C VAL A 111 -4.83 5.58 -5.21
N THR A 112 -4.81 6.17 -4.01
CA THR A 112 -5.51 5.63 -2.84
C THR A 112 -7.03 5.60 -3.06
N ARG A 113 -7.63 6.64 -3.66
CA ARG A 113 -9.06 6.63 -4.03
C ARG A 113 -9.39 5.52 -5.02
N ILE A 114 -8.57 5.34 -6.07
CA ILE A 114 -8.74 4.25 -7.03
C ILE A 114 -8.72 2.88 -6.33
N MET A 115 -7.82 2.68 -5.36
CA MET A 115 -7.76 1.43 -4.61
C MET A 115 -8.98 1.22 -3.71
N ILE A 116 -9.52 2.28 -3.11
CA ILE A 116 -10.77 2.23 -2.33
C ILE A 116 -11.96 1.82 -3.21
N ASP A 117 -12.04 2.39 -4.42
CA ASP A 117 -13.16 2.16 -5.33
C ASP A 117 -13.12 0.79 -6.01
N ALA A 118 -11.90 0.27 -6.24
CA ALA A 118 -11.70 -0.92 -7.06
C ALA A 118 -12.15 -2.22 -6.39
N VAL A 119 -12.18 -2.28 -5.05
CA VAL A 119 -12.46 -3.52 -4.31
C VAL A 119 -13.31 -3.24 -3.08
N GLN A 120 -14.49 -3.83 -3.03
CA GLN A 120 -15.37 -3.77 -1.86
C GLN A 120 -15.02 -4.88 -0.86
N LEU A 121 -14.41 -4.53 0.25
CA LEU A 121 -14.07 -5.45 1.32
C LEU A 121 -15.18 -5.50 2.38
N PRO A 122 -15.63 -6.68 2.83
CA PRO A 122 -15.21 -8.03 2.40
C PRO A 122 -15.92 -8.56 1.14
N GLY A 123 -16.88 -7.83 0.57
CA GLY A 123 -17.82 -8.32 -0.44
C GLY A 123 -17.20 -9.02 -1.64
N ASP A 124 -16.16 -8.40 -2.23
CA ASP A 124 -15.47 -8.95 -3.39
C ASP A 124 -14.37 -9.98 -3.03
N VAL A 125 -14.06 -10.15 -1.73
CA VAL A 125 -12.95 -10.96 -1.25
C VAL A 125 -13.44 -11.94 -0.17
N PRO A 126 -13.96 -13.10 -0.55
CA PRO A 126 -14.48 -14.08 0.41
C PRO A 126 -13.39 -14.80 1.21
N GLU A 127 -12.14 -14.81 0.72
CA GLU A 127 -11.03 -15.45 1.40
C GLU A 127 -10.44 -14.53 2.48
N LYS A 128 -10.54 -14.96 3.75
CA LYS A 128 -10.21 -14.13 4.92
C LYS A 128 -8.76 -13.69 5.03
N ARG A 129 -7.81 -14.45 4.51
CA ARG A 129 -6.39 -14.07 4.54
C ARG A 129 -6.09 -13.00 3.50
N LEU A 130 -6.72 -13.10 2.32
CA LEU A 130 -6.64 -12.06 1.31
C LEU A 130 -7.33 -10.78 1.80
N GLU A 131 -8.55 -10.88 2.35
CA GLU A 131 -9.27 -9.72 2.92
C GLU A 131 -8.38 -8.96 3.92
N ARG A 132 -7.79 -9.68 4.89
CA ARG A 132 -6.89 -9.08 5.89
C ARG A 132 -5.65 -8.46 5.25
N TYR A 133 -5.04 -9.12 4.28
CA TYR A 133 -3.89 -8.58 3.56
C TYR A 133 -4.25 -7.27 2.85
N MET A 134 -5.38 -7.23 2.14
CA MET A 134 -5.83 -6.05 1.42
C MET A 134 -6.23 -4.91 2.34
N GLU A 135 -6.84 -5.19 3.48
CA GLU A 135 -7.10 -4.18 4.53
C GLU A 135 -5.80 -3.58 5.09
N ASN A 136 -4.81 -4.43 5.38
CA ASN A 136 -3.51 -3.95 5.86
C ASN A 136 -2.80 -3.09 4.80
N TYR A 137 -2.89 -3.47 3.54
CA TYR A 137 -2.34 -2.68 2.43
C TYR A 137 -3.02 -1.31 2.34
N LEU A 138 -4.34 -1.28 2.37
CA LEU A 138 -5.10 -0.03 2.37
C LEU A 138 -4.81 0.82 3.62
N SER A 139 -4.65 0.18 4.79
CA SER A 139 -4.24 0.85 6.03
C SER A 139 -2.89 1.55 5.89
N MET A 140 -1.92 0.92 5.23
CA MET A 140 -0.63 1.51 4.92
C MET A 140 -0.79 2.73 3.97
N MET A 141 -1.58 2.61 2.92
CA MET A 141 -1.83 3.72 1.98
C MET A 141 -2.48 4.92 2.67
N MET A 142 -3.46 4.70 3.54
CA MET A 142 -4.10 5.73 4.35
C MET A 142 -3.14 6.39 5.35
N CYS A 143 -2.23 5.60 5.92
CA CYS A 143 -1.16 6.10 6.79
C CYS A 143 -0.20 7.02 6.03
N ILE A 144 0.26 6.60 4.85
CA ILE A 144 1.14 7.39 3.97
C ILE A 144 0.48 8.73 3.63
N CYS A 145 -0.78 8.71 3.17
CA CYS A 145 -1.53 9.94 2.91
C CYS A 145 -1.58 10.86 4.14
N SER A 146 -1.92 10.29 5.31
CA SER A 146 -2.05 11.08 6.55
C SER A 146 -0.72 11.70 6.99
N ILE A 147 0.38 10.95 6.93
CA ILE A 147 1.71 11.44 7.34
C ILE A 147 2.17 12.57 6.44
N PHE A 148 2.15 12.39 5.12
CA PHE A 148 2.67 13.40 4.19
C PHE A 148 1.82 14.66 4.20
N LEU A 149 0.49 14.58 4.29
CA LEU A 149 -0.37 15.73 4.45
C LEU A 149 -0.08 16.50 5.75
N ARG A 150 0.20 15.79 6.84
CA ARG A 150 0.63 16.39 8.10
C ARG A 150 2.03 17.02 8.04
N MET A 151 2.94 16.46 7.25
CA MET A 151 4.27 17.05 7.03
C MET A 151 4.18 18.34 6.21
N ILE A 152 3.29 18.41 5.23
CA ILE A 152 2.98 19.62 4.44
C ILE A 152 2.47 20.75 5.35
N ASN A 153 1.63 20.44 6.34
CA ASN A 153 1.25 21.32 7.43
C ASN A 153 0.59 22.65 6.98
N THR A 154 -0.29 22.60 6.03
CA THR A 154 -1.18 23.69 5.65
C THR A 154 -2.62 23.35 5.99
N VAL A 155 -3.51 24.36 6.03
CA VAL A 155 -4.95 24.14 6.23
C VAL A 155 -5.51 23.24 5.14
N ASP A 156 -5.19 23.51 3.89
CA ASP A 156 -5.63 22.72 2.73
C ASP A 156 -5.18 21.25 2.84
N ALA A 157 -3.96 21.00 3.33
CA ALA A 157 -3.47 19.64 3.54
C ALA A 157 -4.23 18.88 4.64
N GLU A 158 -4.60 19.55 5.73
CA GLU A 158 -5.44 18.93 6.77
C GLU A 158 -6.87 18.67 6.25
N ASP A 159 -7.42 19.57 5.45
CA ASP A 159 -8.73 19.39 4.81
C ASP A 159 -8.72 18.20 3.83
N GLU A 160 -7.66 18.04 3.02
CA GLU A 160 -7.49 16.89 2.13
C GLU A 160 -7.31 15.59 2.91
N ARG A 161 -6.61 15.62 4.06
CA ARG A 161 -6.51 14.47 4.96
C ARG A 161 -7.88 14.05 5.49
N ASP A 162 -8.68 14.99 5.94
CA ASP A 162 -10.03 14.70 6.44
C ASP A 162 -10.95 14.25 5.30
N ALA A 163 -10.76 14.78 4.09
CA ALA A 163 -11.49 14.38 2.90
C ALA A 163 -11.22 12.94 2.49
N ILE A 164 -9.95 12.47 2.48
CA ILE A 164 -9.67 11.07 2.12
C ILE A 164 -10.21 10.08 3.16
N TRP A 165 -10.17 10.43 4.47
CA TRP A 165 -10.78 9.61 5.51
C TRP A 165 -12.31 9.55 5.41
N ARG A 166 -12.94 10.67 5.08
CA ARG A 166 -14.39 10.74 4.80
C ARG A 166 -14.74 9.90 3.59
N TYR A 167 -13.95 10.00 2.53
CA TYR A 167 -14.13 9.20 1.32
C TYR A 167 -14.10 7.69 1.61
N LEU A 168 -13.13 7.21 2.37
CA LEU A 168 -13.10 5.81 2.80
C LEU A 168 -14.34 5.43 3.61
N LYS A 169 -14.79 6.30 4.53
CA LYS A 169 -15.97 6.05 5.37
C LYS A 169 -17.26 5.95 4.56
N GLU A 170 -17.42 6.81 3.57
CA GLU A 170 -18.61 6.85 2.70
C GLU A 170 -18.65 5.64 1.76
N ASN A 171 -17.51 5.20 1.25
CA ASN A 171 -17.42 4.04 0.36
C ASN A 171 -17.45 2.71 1.10
N ASN A 172 -16.83 2.62 2.28
CA ASN A 172 -16.80 1.39 3.08
C ASN A 172 -16.62 1.69 4.57
N SER A 173 -17.74 1.82 5.31
CA SER A 173 -17.74 2.17 6.72
C SER A 173 -17.11 1.10 7.62
N ASP A 174 -17.16 -0.17 7.24
CA ASP A 174 -16.60 -1.27 8.01
C ASP A 174 -15.08 -1.32 7.90
N VAL A 175 -14.56 -1.20 6.68
CA VAL A 175 -13.11 -1.05 6.45
C VAL A 175 -12.60 0.23 7.10
N TYR A 176 -13.32 1.35 6.97
CA TYR A 176 -12.96 2.60 7.65
C TYR A 176 -12.77 2.39 9.15
N ARG A 177 -13.70 1.73 9.84
CA ARG A 177 -13.59 1.49 11.29
C ARG A 177 -12.34 0.68 11.62
N ARG A 178 -12.06 -0.42 10.90
CA ARG A 178 -10.90 -1.27 11.14
C ARG A 178 -9.59 -0.55 10.84
N VAL A 179 -9.50 0.10 9.69
CA VAL A 179 -8.30 0.83 9.24
C VAL A 179 -8.02 2.03 10.13
N ARG A 180 -9.06 2.80 10.50
CA ARG A 180 -8.92 4.02 11.32
C ARG A 180 -8.43 3.72 12.74
N HIS A 181 -8.83 2.57 13.30
CA HIS A 181 -8.43 2.12 14.62
C HIS A 181 -7.26 1.13 14.61
N SER A 182 -6.60 0.91 13.47
CA SER A 182 -5.34 0.19 13.45
C SER A 182 -4.25 0.98 14.19
N VAL A 183 -3.30 0.26 14.79
CA VAL A 183 -2.18 0.89 15.55
C VAL A 183 -1.47 1.94 14.71
N LEU A 184 -1.21 1.62 13.44
CA LEU A 184 -0.55 2.51 12.50
C LEU A 184 -1.32 3.82 12.28
N ASN A 185 -2.63 3.74 12.03
CA ASN A 185 -3.44 4.91 11.73
C ASN A 185 -3.89 5.67 12.98
N MET A 186 -3.99 5.02 14.13
CA MET A 186 -4.21 5.73 15.39
C MET A 186 -3.05 6.69 15.69
N GLY A 187 -1.80 6.22 15.57
CA GLY A 187 -0.62 7.05 15.81
C GLY A 187 -0.53 8.24 14.86
N THR A 188 -0.77 8.02 13.57
CA THR A 188 -0.65 9.07 12.55
C THR A 188 -1.81 10.07 12.54
N ASN A 189 -2.93 9.75 13.18
CA ASN A 189 -4.13 10.59 13.22
C ASN A 189 -4.50 11.10 14.61
N LEU A 190 -3.55 11.12 15.55
CA LEU A 190 -3.77 11.73 16.85
C LEU A 190 -4.20 13.21 16.70
N PRO A 191 -5.22 13.67 17.43
CA PRO A 191 -5.63 15.07 17.39
C PRO A 191 -4.53 15.98 17.93
N THR A 192 -4.57 17.23 17.59
CA THR A 192 -3.67 18.29 18.07
C THR A 192 -2.29 18.35 17.41
N ASN A 193 -1.63 19.48 17.55
CA ASN A 193 -0.25 19.71 17.08
C ASN A 193 0.78 18.78 17.77
N LEU A 194 0.53 18.40 19.01
CA LEU A 194 1.38 17.42 19.73
C LEU A 194 1.22 16.05 19.10
N GLY A 195 0.00 15.61 18.83
CA GLY A 195 -0.28 14.34 18.16
C GLY A 195 0.33 14.28 16.76
N ARG A 196 0.33 15.38 16.03
CA ARG A 196 1.03 15.49 14.74
C ARG A 196 2.54 15.24 14.89
N LYS A 197 3.19 15.91 15.86
CA LYS A 197 4.62 15.72 16.11
C LYS A 197 4.94 14.27 16.46
N ILE A 198 4.14 13.64 17.33
CA ILE A 198 4.32 12.23 17.73
C ILE A 198 4.19 11.32 16.50
N GLY A 199 3.18 11.52 15.66
CA GLY A 199 2.96 10.72 14.45
C GLY A 199 4.12 10.84 13.46
N ILE A 200 4.65 12.04 13.21
CA ILE A 200 5.79 12.27 12.33
C ILE A 200 7.08 11.67 12.93
N THR A 201 7.34 11.87 14.23
CA THR A 201 8.53 11.29 14.89
C THR A 201 8.49 9.76 14.88
N GLY A 202 7.31 9.15 15.00
CA GLY A 202 7.18 7.69 14.92
C GLY A 202 7.31 7.12 13.50
N TYR A 203 7.24 7.97 12.47
CA TYR A 203 7.50 7.60 11.08
C TYR A 203 9.00 7.55 10.78
N HIS A 204 9.80 8.48 11.31
CA HIS A 204 11.27 8.49 11.21
C HIS A 204 11.93 7.49 12.16
#